data_58901c47d7f8a1a5a30f70beae197f19
#
_entry.id   58901c47d7f8a1a5a30f70beae197f19
#
_cell.length_a   1.000
_cell.length_b   1.000
_cell.length_c   1.000
_cell.angle_alpha   90.00
_cell.angle_beta   90.00
_cell.angle_gamma   90.00
#
_symmetry.space_group_name_H-M   'P 1'
#
loop_
_entity.id
_entity.type
_entity.pdbx_description
1 polymer ?
#
loop_
_entity_poly.entity_id
_entity_poly.type
_entity_poly.pdbx_seq_one_letter_code
_entity_poly.pdbx_strand_id
1 'polypeptide(L)'
;ANAVYEGTDAVMLSGETAMGSYPIEAVRMMSQIAEESEKYLDYMFYQRRKVSAENLRNISNTVCYSSVATASDLEAPVIVAPSVSGFTTRMLSKWRPKALIAGLSPSMTAVRQMQLYWGVKPFHAKRAESTDALLFASVELLKEKGIVKEGEIVVATAGVVTRANRHEPVADTNIMRVMVVE
;
A
#
# COMPACT_ATOMS: atom_id res chain seq x y z
N ALA A 1 -11.59 -2.39 -18.24
CA ALA A 1 -12.49 -2.76 -17.13
C ALA A 1 -12.22 -4.18 -16.61
N ASN A 2 -12.33 -5.24 -17.44
CA ASN A 2 -12.22 -6.63 -16.97
C ASN A 2 -10.92 -6.91 -16.21
N ALA A 3 -9.77 -6.47 -16.69
CA ALA A 3 -8.50 -6.63 -15.99
C ALA A 3 -8.52 -6.03 -14.57
N VAL A 4 -9.20 -4.90 -14.37
CA VAL A 4 -9.40 -4.28 -13.06
C VAL A 4 -10.26 -5.17 -12.17
N TYR A 5 -11.39 -5.68 -12.69
CA TYR A 5 -12.27 -6.60 -11.95
C TYR A 5 -11.61 -7.93 -11.61
N GLU A 6 -10.68 -8.42 -12.43
CA GLU A 6 -9.89 -9.62 -12.16
C GLU A 6 -8.76 -9.38 -11.14
N GLY A 7 -8.52 -8.12 -10.76
CA GLY A 7 -7.57 -7.73 -9.72
C GLY A 7 -6.13 -7.69 -10.22
N THR A 8 -5.90 -7.27 -11.46
CA THR A 8 -4.55 -7.03 -11.97
C THR A 8 -3.85 -5.90 -11.20
N ASP A 9 -2.53 -5.96 -11.07
CA ASP A 9 -1.74 -4.93 -10.39
C ASP A 9 -1.48 -3.71 -11.25
N ALA A 10 -1.33 -3.92 -12.56
CA ALA A 10 -1.07 -2.87 -13.53
C ALA A 10 -1.65 -3.25 -14.89
N VAL A 11 -1.99 -2.26 -15.68
CA VAL A 11 -2.40 -2.39 -17.08
C VAL A 11 -1.37 -1.71 -17.98
N MET A 12 -1.24 -2.20 -19.21
CA MET A 12 -0.24 -1.70 -20.15
C MET A 12 -0.88 -1.38 -21.48
N LEU A 13 -0.41 -0.31 -22.10
CA LEU A 13 -0.61 0.00 -23.51
C LEU A 13 0.67 -0.31 -24.29
N SER A 14 0.53 -0.78 -25.51
CA SER A 14 1.66 -1.12 -26.39
C SER A 14 1.63 -0.26 -27.66
N GLY A 15 1.06 -0.76 -28.74
CA GLY A 15 1.00 -0.06 -30.02
C GLY A 15 0.31 1.29 -29.95
N GLU A 16 -0.70 1.42 -29.11
CA GLU A 16 -1.49 2.64 -28.91
C GLU A 16 -0.64 3.83 -28.45
N THR A 17 0.42 3.57 -27.68
CA THR A 17 1.35 4.60 -27.18
C THR A 17 2.68 4.64 -27.93
N ALA A 18 3.10 3.53 -28.55
CA ALA A 18 4.38 3.46 -29.24
C ALA A 18 4.28 4.00 -30.70
N MET A 19 3.19 3.72 -31.40
CA MET A 19 3.00 4.04 -32.81
C MET A 19 1.63 4.64 -33.13
N GLY A 20 0.73 4.72 -32.15
CA GLY A 20 -0.62 5.23 -32.32
C GLY A 20 -0.66 6.75 -32.54
N SER A 21 -1.71 7.22 -33.20
CA SER A 21 -1.91 8.65 -33.51
C SER A 21 -2.35 9.47 -32.28
N TYR A 22 -2.81 8.81 -31.20
CA TYR A 22 -3.39 9.45 -30.00
C TYR A 22 -2.81 8.86 -28.69
N PRO A 23 -1.47 8.90 -28.47
CA PRO A 23 -0.86 8.21 -27.34
C PRO A 23 -1.28 8.78 -25.98
N ILE A 24 -1.43 10.09 -25.85
CA ILE A 24 -1.81 10.75 -24.60
C ILE A 24 -3.28 10.46 -24.27
N GLU A 25 -4.15 10.53 -25.26
CA GLU A 25 -5.58 10.23 -25.12
C GLU A 25 -5.80 8.76 -24.75
N ALA A 26 -5.01 7.84 -25.30
CA ALA A 26 -5.07 6.43 -24.98
C ALA A 26 -4.74 6.17 -23.48
N VAL A 27 -3.69 6.82 -22.96
CA VAL A 27 -3.33 6.73 -21.52
C VAL A 27 -4.43 7.34 -20.65
N ARG A 28 -4.96 8.51 -21.02
CA ARG A 28 -6.04 9.16 -20.28
C ARG A 28 -7.30 8.30 -20.24
N MET A 29 -7.68 7.73 -21.36
CA MET A 29 -8.85 6.84 -21.45
C MET A 29 -8.64 5.58 -20.61
N MET A 30 -7.46 4.98 -20.65
CA MET A 30 -7.12 3.82 -19.81
C MET A 30 -7.25 4.14 -18.32
N SER A 31 -6.72 5.30 -17.87
CA SER A 31 -6.83 5.78 -16.48
C SER A 31 -8.29 5.97 -16.07
N GLN A 32 -9.09 6.67 -16.90
CA GLN A 32 -10.51 6.90 -16.63
C GLN A 32 -11.31 5.59 -16.54
N ILE A 33 -11.04 4.63 -17.42
CA ILE A 33 -11.69 3.31 -17.36
C ILE A 33 -11.29 2.56 -16.08
N ALA A 34 -10.02 2.63 -15.68
CA ALA A 34 -9.57 1.99 -14.45
C ALA A 34 -10.24 2.62 -13.21
N GLU A 35 -10.18 3.95 -13.10
CA GLU A 35 -10.77 4.70 -11.99
C GLU A 35 -12.29 4.49 -11.89
N GLU A 36 -12.99 4.46 -13.02
CA GLU A 36 -14.44 4.19 -13.02
C GLU A 36 -14.73 2.74 -12.61
N SER A 37 -13.95 1.78 -13.08
CA SER A 37 -14.12 0.37 -12.75
C SER A 37 -13.87 0.11 -11.25
N GLU A 38 -12.90 0.79 -10.64
CA GLU A 38 -12.57 0.65 -9.22
C GLU A 38 -13.70 1.04 -8.28
N LYS A 39 -14.61 1.94 -8.69
CA LYS A 39 -15.79 2.33 -7.89
C LYS A 39 -16.75 1.17 -7.62
N TYR A 40 -16.75 0.17 -8.49
CA TYR A 40 -17.64 -0.99 -8.44
C TYR A 40 -16.96 -2.26 -7.94
N LEU A 41 -15.72 -2.16 -7.43
CA LEU A 41 -15.02 -3.30 -6.85
C LEU A 41 -15.62 -3.70 -5.49
N ASP A 42 -15.90 -4.98 -5.33
CA ASP A 42 -16.17 -5.55 -4.00
C ASP A 42 -14.85 -5.91 -3.31
N TYR A 43 -14.31 -4.93 -2.57
CA TYR A 43 -13.05 -5.09 -1.83
C TYR A 43 -13.12 -6.20 -0.79
N MET A 44 -14.27 -6.40 -0.14
CA MET A 44 -14.48 -7.46 0.85
C MET A 44 -14.42 -8.85 0.20
N PHE A 45 -14.94 -8.98 -1.01
CA PHE A 45 -14.86 -10.22 -1.77
C PHE A 45 -13.40 -10.62 -2.07
N TYR A 46 -12.56 -9.68 -2.49
CA TYR A 46 -11.13 -9.93 -2.72
C TYR A 46 -10.41 -10.38 -1.45
N GLN A 47 -10.70 -9.75 -0.32
CA GLN A 47 -10.10 -10.10 0.97
C GLN A 47 -10.53 -11.52 1.40
N ARG A 48 -11.82 -11.82 1.36
CA ARG A 48 -12.36 -13.13 1.76
C ARG A 48 -11.81 -14.30 0.94
N ARG A 49 -11.65 -14.13 -0.36
CA ARG A 49 -11.08 -15.16 -1.23
C ARG A 49 -9.63 -15.51 -0.92
N LYS A 50 -8.88 -14.59 -0.33
CA LYS A 50 -7.46 -14.75 0.00
C LYS A 50 -7.23 -15.28 1.42
N VAL A 51 -8.25 -15.25 2.26
CA VAL A 51 -8.15 -15.79 3.62
C VAL A 51 -8.11 -17.30 3.55
N SER A 52 -6.96 -17.88 3.88
CA SER A 52 -6.78 -19.31 4.10
C SER A 52 -5.89 -19.51 5.32
N ALA A 53 -6.04 -20.67 5.98
CA ALA A 53 -5.21 -21.00 7.13
C ALA A 53 -3.71 -20.95 6.81
N GLU A 54 -3.33 -21.34 5.59
CA GLU A 54 -1.94 -21.30 5.12
C GLU A 54 -1.43 -19.87 4.95
N ASN A 55 -2.23 -18.98 4.37
CA ASN A 55 -1.86 -17.56 4.21
C ASN A 55 -1.69 -16.83 5.55
N LEU A 56 -2.44 -17.21 6.59
CA LEU A 56 -2.42 -16.56 7.90
C LEU A 56 -1.41 -17.19 8.88
N ARG A 57 -0.64 -18.20 8.50
CA ARG A 57 0.44 -18.76 9.34
C ARG A 57 1.72 -17.94 9.35
N ASN A 58 1.83 -16.93 8.52
CA ASN A 58 2.99 -16.04 8.45
C ASN A 58 2.67 -14.70 9.15
N ILE A 59 3.56 -14.26 10.04
CA ILE A 59 3.39 -13.04 10.86
C ILE A 59 3.07 -11.82 9.97
N SER A 60 3.89 -11.57 8.95
CA SER A 60 3.71 -10.41 8.05
C SER A 60 2.37 -10.46 7.31
N ASN A 61 1.93 -11.63 6.85
CA ASN A 61 0.62 -11.79 6.22
C ASN A 61 -0.52 -11.48 7.19
N THR A 62 -0.44 -12.02 8.42
CA THR A 62 -1.47 -11.82 9.44
C THR A 62 -1.56 -10.35 9.85
N VAL A 63 -0.43 -9.69 10.11
CA VAL A 63 -0.40 -8.28 10.48
C VAL A 63 -0.93 -7.41 9.33
N CYS A 64 -0.51 -7.67 8.08
CA CYS A 64 -1.01 -6.93 6.93
C CYS A 64 -2.51 -7.15 6.69
N TYR A 65 -3.01 -8.38 6.84
CA TYR A 65 -4.45 -8.66 6.77
C TYR A 65 -5.23 -7.90 7.85
N SER A 66 -4.77 -7.98 9.11
CA SER A 66 -5.39 -7.27 10.24
C SER A 66 -5.37 -5.75 10.02
N SER A 67 -4.28 -5.21 9.46
CA SER A 67 -4.18 -3.77 9.14
C SER A 67 -5.20 -3.35 8.08
N VAL A 68 -5.40 -4.18 7.06
CA VAL A 68 -6.40 -3.92 6.00
C VAL A 68 -7.82 -4.03 6.56
N ALA A 69 -8.10 -5.04 7.39
CA ALA A 69 -9.40 -5.19 8.04
C ALA A 69 -9.69 -4.00 8.98
N THR A 70 -8.72 -3.65 9.83
CA THR A 70 -8.84 -2.49 10.74
C THR A 70 -9.06 -1.18 9.97
N ALA A 71 -8.33 -0.97 8.87
CA ALA A 71 -8.53 0.22 8.04
C ALA A 71 -9.92 0.26 7.41
N SER A 72 -10.47 -0.89 7.02
CA SER A 72 -11.84 -1.00 6.50
C SER A 72 -12.88 -0.71 7.57
N ASP A 73 -12.74 -1.30 8.77
CA ASP A 73 -13.70 -1.17 9.87
C ASP A 73 -13.74 0.25 10.45
N LEU A 74 -12.58 0.94 10.44
CA LEU A 74 -12.45 2.33 10.91
C LEU A 74 -12.64 3.36 9.79
N GLU A 75 -12.95 2.94 8.58
CA GLU A 75 -13.03 3.80 7.40
C GLU A 75 -11.78 4.68 7.20
N ALA A 76 -10.62 4.17 7.61
CA ALA A 76 -9.36 4.88 7.51
C ALA A 76 -8.99 5.11 6.03
N PRO A 77 -8.71 6.35 5.61
CA PRO A 77 -8.41 6.64 4.21
C PRO A 77 -7.06 6.10 3.76
N VAL A 78 -6.13 5.90 4.71
CA VAL A 78 -4.73 5.56 4.41
C VAL A 78 -4.19 4.48 5.35
N ILE A 79 -3.45 3.54 4.76
CA ILE A 79 -2.56 2.63 5.49
C ILE A 79 -1.13 3.11 5.29
N VAL A 80 -0.47 3.52 6.36
CA VAL A 80 0.91 4.03 6.36
C VAL A 80 1.88 2.86 6.45
N ALA A 81 2.74 2.69 5.45
CA ALA A 81 3.58 1.50 5.30
C ALA A 81 5.06 1.86 5.04
N PRO A 82 5.82 2.32 6.05
CA PRO A 82 7.24 2.48 5.91
C PRO A 82 7.93 1.11 5.70
N SER A 83 8.76 1.03 4.66
CA SER A 83 9.44 -0.20 4.26
C SER A 83 10.70 0.10 3.48
N VAL A 84 11.84 -0.43 3.90
CA VAL A 84 13.11 -0.20 3.20
C VAL A 84 13.10 -0.79 1.78
N SER A 85 12.57 -1.99 1.61
CA SER A 85 12.55 -2.73 0.34
C SER A 85 11.21 -2.68 -0.41
N GLY A 86 10.16 -2.09 0.18
CA GLY A 86 8.79 -2.17 -0.33
C GLY A 86 8.07 -3.48 0.00
N PHE A 87 8.67 -4.36 0.80
CA PHE A 87 8.05 -5.64 1.16
C PHE A 87 6.70 -5.48 1.85
N THR A 88 6.61 -4.63 2.89
CA THR A 88 5.37 -4.37 3.63
C THR A 88 4.26 -3.85 2.71
N THR A 89 4.58 -2.90 1.83
CA THR A 89 3.61 -2.35 0.87
C THR A 89 3.09 -3.40 -0.11
N ARG A 90 3.98 -4.29 -0.59
CA ARG A 90 3.58 -5.41 -1.44
C ARG A 90 2.65 -6.39 -0.71
N MET A 91 2.95 -6.67 0.56
CA MET A 91 2.12 -7.56 1.39
C MET A 91 0.73 -6.95 1.66
N LEU A 92 0.63 -5.65 1.90
CA LEU A 92 -0.64 -4.94 2.01
C LEU A 92 -1.40 -4.91 0.69
N SER A 93 -0.72 -4.57 -0.41
CA SER A 93 -1.30 -4.53 -1.76
C SER A 93 -1.94 -5.87 -2.17
N LYS A 94 -1.35 -7.00 -1.74
CA LYS A 94 -1.93 -8.34 -1.92
C LYS A 94 -3.37 -8.44 -1.43
N TRP A 95 -3.72 -7.75 -0.36
CA TRP A 95 -5.05 -7.81 0.26
C TRP A 95 -6.06 -6.83 -0.35
N ARG A 96 -5.66 -6.00 -1.31
CA ARG A 96 -6.53 -5.08 -2.03
C ARG A 96 -7.40 -4.21 -1.09
N PRO A 97 -6.80 -3.42 -0.18
CA PRO A 97 -7.59 -2.51 0.65
C PRO A 97 -8.25 -1.42 -0.18
N LYS A 98 -9.43 -0.94 0.27
CA LYS A 98 -10.02 0.28 -0.27
C LYS A 98 -9.18 1.51 0.11
N ALA A 99 -8.59 1.48 1.30
CA ALA A 99 -7.67 2.51 1.78
C ALA A 99 -6.42 2.61 0.89
N LEU A 100 -5.95 3.82 0.65
CA LEU A 100 -4.68 4.05 -0.05
C LEU A 100 -3.52 3.48 0.78
N ILE A 101 -2.62 2.75 0.16
CA ILE A 101 -1.38 2.32 0.79
C ILE A 101 -0.30 3.38 0.53
N ALA A 102 0.06 4.15 1.56
CA ALA A 102 1.18 5.06 1.49
C ALA A 102 2.49 4.31 1.79
N GLY A 103 3.23 3.98 0.75
CA GLY A 103 4.51 3.28 0.87
C GLY A 103 5.66 4.27 1.06
N LEU A 104 6.36 4.24 2.19
CA LEU A 104 7.46 5.16 2.46
C LEU A 104 8.80 4.41 2.51
N SER A 105 9.79 4.88 1.74
CA SER A 105 11.10 4.24 1.70
C SER A 105 12.26 5.25 1.59
N PRO A 106 13.39 5.00 2.25
CA PRO A 106 14.62 5.75 2.01
C PRO A 106 15.34 5.33 0.71
N SER A 107 14.91 4.25 0.07
CA SER A 107 15.47 3.74 -1.17
C SER A 107 14.67 4.21 -2.38
N MET A 108 15.26 5.02 -3.24
CA MET A 108 14.62 5.45 -4.49
C MET A 108 14.31 4.27 -5.43
N THR A 109 15.10 3.20 -5.36
CA THR A 109 14.81 1.96 -6.12
C THR A 109 13.52 1.33 -5.63
N ALA A 110 13.34 1.20 -4.30
CA ALA A 110 12.10 0.68 -3.73
C ALA A 110 10.91 1.59 -4.05
N VAL A 111 11.08 2.92 -3.97
CA VAL A 111 10.03 3.90 -4.34
C VAL A 111 9.57 3.68 -5.78
N ARG A 112 10.50 3.48 -6.73
CA ARG A 112 10.16 3.22 -8.14
C ARG A 112 9.46 1.87 -8.33
N GLN A 113 9.90 0.82 -7.65
CA GLN A 113 9.28 -0.51 -7.71
C GLN A 113 7.87 -0.51 -7.15
N MET A 114 7.63 0.21 -6.06
CA MET A 114 6.31 0.32 -5.42
C MET A 114 5.26 0.99 -6.32
N GLN A 115 5.66 1.75 -7.35
CA GLN A 115 4.74 2.32 -8.35
C GLN A 115 3.96 1.25 -9.13
N LEU A 116 4.47 0.02 -9.19
CA LEU A 116 3.83 -1.08 -9.89
C LEU A 116 2.89 -1.91 -9.00
N TYR A 117 2.80 -1.59 -7.70
CA TYR A 117 1.92 -2.31 -6.78
C TYR A 117 0.54 -1.67 -6.75
N TRP A 118 -0.47 -2.51 -6.79
CA TRP A 118 -1.86 -2.06 -6.75
C TRP A 118 -2.17 -1.25 -5.48
N GLY A 119 -2.82 -0.10 -5.65
CA GLY A 119 -3.27 0.75 -4.54
C GLY A 119 -2.15 1.41 -3.73
N VAL A 120 -0.90 1.36 -4.21
CA VAL A 120 0.25 1.95 -3.53
C VAL A 120 0.61 3.30 -4.13
N LYS A 121 0.70 4.32 -3.28
CA LYS A 121 1.33 5.61 -3.59
C LYS A 121 2.63 5.71 -2.82
N PRO A 122 3.78 5.61 -3.49
CA PRO A 122 5.07 5.60 -2.82
C PRO A 122 5.62 7.00 -2.59
N PHE A 123 6.35 7.16 -1.48
CA PHE A 123 7.04 8.38 -1.09
C PHE A 123 8.49 8.08 -0.70
N HIS A 124 9.39 8.99 -1.05
CA HIS A 124 10.74 8.97 -0.51
C HIS A 124 10.70 9.58 0.91
N ALA A 125 11.18 8.85 1.90
CA ALA A 125 11.22 9.28 3.29
C ALA A 125 12.58 8.93 3.90
N LYS A 126 13.04 9.77 4.83
CA LYS A 126 14.30 9.54 5.54
C LYS A 126 14.16 8.37 6.53
N ARG A 127 15.28 7.76 6.89
CA ARG A 127 15.34 6.82 8.01
C ARG A 127 15.12 7.55 9.32
N ALA A 128 14.50 6.88 10.28
CA ALA A 128 14.32 7.39 11.64
C ALA A 128 15.05 6.49 12.64
N GLU A 129 15.33 7.03 13.81
CA GLU A 129 16.11 6.36 14.85
C GLU A 129 15.28 5.30 15.61
N SER A 130 13.96 5.44 15.62
CA SER A 130 13.04 4.51 16.25
C SER A 130 11.81 4.27 15.41
N THR A 131 11.08 3.18 15.72
CA THR A 131 9.81 2.87 15.05
C THR A 131 8.76 3.95 15.27
N ASP A 132 8.66 4.48 16.49
CA ASP A 132 7.71 5.55 16.79
C ASP A 132 8.05 6.82 15.99
N ALA A 133 9.31 7.25 16.01
CA ALA A 133 9.76 8.39 15.22
C ALA A 133 9.50 8.19 13.71
N LEU A 134 9.69 6.95 13.22
CA LEU A 134 9.41 6.60 11.83
C LEU A 134 7.92 6.76 11.49
N LEU A 135 7.03 6.24 12.34
CA LEU A 135 5.60 6.30 12.12
C LEU A 135 5.09 7.75 12.19
N PHE A 136 5.50 8.53 13.21
CA PHE A 136 5.13 9.95 13.32
C PHE A 136 5.64 10.75 12.12
N ALA A 137 6.92 10.64 11.77
CA ALA A 137 7.48 11.34 10.62
C ALA A 137 6.80 10.94 9.30
N SER A 138 6.34 9.68 9.20
CA SER A 138 5.59 9.22 8.03
C SER A 138 4.22 9.89 7.93
N VAL A 139 3.49 10.01 9.05
CA VAL A 139 2.18 10.68 9.10
C VAL A 139 2.33 12.17 8.79
N GLU A 140 3.31 12.83 9.39
CA GLU A 140 3.61 14.25 9.12
C GLU A 140 3.91 14.50 7.63
N LEU A 141 4.74 13.67 7.02
CA LEU A 141 5.02 13.77 5.59
C LEU A 141 3.75 13.63 4.75
N LEU A 142 2.85 12.73 5.11
CA LEU A 142 1.58 12.54 4.41
C LEU A 142 0.62 13.72 4.61
N LYS A 143 0.61 14.32 5.80
CA LYS A 143 -0.11 15.56 6.10
C LYS A 143 0.43 16.73 5.25
N GLU A 144 1.74 16.93 5.19
CA GLU A 144 2.39 17.93 4.33
C GLU A 144 2.06 17.75 2.83
N LYS A 145 1.91 16.49 2.39
CA LYS A 145 1.53 16.15 1.01
C LYS A 145 0.03 16.24 0.74
N GLY A 146 -0.79 16.59 1.73
CA GLY A 146 -2.24 16.66 1.62
C GLY A 146 -2.92 15.30 1.38
N ILE A 147 -2.27 14.21 1.78
CA ILE A 147 -2.81 12.84 1.65
C ILE A 147 -3.72 12.51 2.82
N VAL A 148 -3.41 13.02 4.00
CA VAL A 148 -4.20 12.90 5.23
C VAL A 148 -4.42 14.27 5.84
N LYS A 149 -5.49 14.41 6.64
CA LYS A 149 -5.87 15.64 7.32
C LYS A 149 -5.90 15.42 8.84
N GLU A 150 -5.75 16.51 9.57
CA GLU A 150 -5.92 16.53 11.02
C GLU A 150 -7.27 15.93 11.43
N GLY A 151 -7.26 15.10 12.46
CA GLY A 151 -8.43 14.37 12.96
C GLY A 151 -8.75 13.06 12.22
N GLU A 152 -8.15 12.80 11.07
CA GLU A 152 -8.36 11.51 10.37
C GLU A 152 -7.65 10.35 11.09
N ILE A 153 -8.27 9.17 11.04
CA ILE A 153 -7.67 7.94 11.54
C ILE A 153 -6.82 7.31 10.42
N VAL A 154 -5.60 6.91 10.75
CA VAL A 154 -4.74 6.13 9.86
C VAL A 154 -4.31 4.83 10.54
N VAL A 155 -4.12 3.78 9.74
CA VAL A 155 -3.55 2.53 10.21
C VAL A 155 -2.10 2.46 9.74
N ALA A 156 -1.16 2.29 10.65
CA ALA A 156 0.25 2.22 10.33
C ALA A 156 0.81 0.80 10.56
N THR A 157 1.70 0.34 9.68
CA THR A 157 2.39 -0.94 9.82
C THR A 157 3.88 -0.74 9.77
N ALA A 158 4.61 -1.50 10.56
CA ALA A 158 6.07 -1.48 10.55
C ALA A 158 6.67 -2.85 10.85
N GLY A 159 7.95 -3.00 10.51
CA GLY A 159 8.78 -4.11 10.95
C GLY A 159 9.74 -3.66 12.04
N VAL A 160 9.70 -4.34 13.18
CA VAL A 160 10.67 -4.16 14.27
C VAL A 160 11.57 -5.37 14.36
N VAL A 161 12.86 -5.14 14.49
CA VAL A 161 13.84 -6.21 14.69
C VAL A 161 13.59 -6.86 16.06
N THR A 162 13.24 -8.14 16.05
CA THR A 162 13.11 -8.94 17.27
C THR A 162 14.37 -9.74 17.53
N ARG A 163 14.50 -10.33 18.72
CA ARG A 163 15.65 -11.23 19.01
C ARG A 163 15.72 -12.42 18.07
N ALA A 164 14.57 -12.90 17.60
CA ALA A 164 14.47 -14.04 16.70
C ALA A 164 14.96 -13.75 15.27
N ASN A 165 14.82 -12.51 14.81
CA ASN A 165 15.18 -12.12 13.43
C ASN A 165 16.45 -11.25 13.35
N ARG A 166 17.28 -11.19 14.38
CA ARG A 166 18.52 -10.39 14.40
C ARG A 166 19.55 -10.82 13.36
N HIS A 167 19.48 -12.05 12.90
CA HIS A 167 20.39 -12.61 11.90
C HIS A 167 19.86 -12.47 10.46
N GLU A 168 18.59 -12.08 10.28
CA GLU A 168 18.02 -11.81 8.99
C GLU A 168 17.92 -10.29 8.76
N PRO A 169 18.51 -9.76 7.68
CA PRO A 169 18.56 -8.32 7.44
C PRO A 169 17.19 -7.71 7.03
N VAL A 170 16.17 -8.54 6.90
CA VAL A 170 14.82 -8.11 6.51
C VAL A 170 13.91 -8.19 7.73
N ALA A 171 13.57 -7.04 8.30
CA ALA A 171 12.57 -6.97 9.35
C ALA A 171 11.21 -7.33 8.78
N ASP A 172 10.62 -8.42 9.26
CA ASP A 172 9.25 -8.79 8.96
C ASP A 172 8.28 -7.72 9.46
N THR A 173 7.20 -7.51 8.72
CA THR A 173 6.09 -6.64 9.18
C THR A 173 5.42 -7.31 10.38
N ASN A 174 5.62 -6.77 11.58
CA ASN A 174 5.18 -7.41 12.82
C ASN A 174 4.47 -6.45 13.79
N ILE A 175 4.25 -5.19 13.38
CA ILE A 175 3.52 -4.19 14.14
C ILE A 175 2.41 -3.60 13.29
N MET A 176 1.24 -3.41 13.93
CA MET A 176 0.16 -2.56 13.47
C MET A 176 -0.16 -1.53 14.57
N ARG A 177 -0.40 -0.29 14.18
CA ARG A 177 -0.80 0.80 15.07
C ARG A 177 -1.89 1.63 14.43
N VAL A 178 -2.92 1.96 15.20
CA VAL A 178 -3.94 2.96 14.81
C VAL A 178 -3.50 4.30 15.37
N MET A 179 -3.57 5.34 14.56
CA MET A 179 -3.16 6.70 14.94
C MET A 179 -4.23 7.70 14.47
N VAL A 180 -4.39 8.76 15.23
CA VAL A 180 -5.13 9.95 14.80
C VAL A 180 -4.11 10.96 14.32
N VAL A 181 -4.36 11.59 13.19
CA VAL A 181 -3.50 12.66 12.62
C VAL A 181 -3.68 13.92 13.47
N GLU A 182 -2.61 14.39 14.08
CA GLU A 182 -2.55 15.61 14.91
C GLU A 182 -2.28 16.86 14.06
#